data_1a0d9ffa80da768c428f15255bd00ca7
#
_entry.id   1a0d9ffa80da768c428f15255bd00ca7
#
_cell.length_a   1.000
_cell.length_b   1.000
_cell.length_c   1.000
_cell.angle_alpha   90.00
_cell.angle_beta   90.00
_cell.angle_gamma   90.00
#
_symmetry.space_group_name_H-M   'P 1'
#
loop_
_entity.id
_entity.type
_entity.pdbx_description
1 polymer ?
#
loop_
_entity_poly.entity_id
_entity_poly.type
_entity_poly.pdbx_seq_one_letter_code
_entity_poly.pdbx_strand_id
1 'polypeptide(L)'
;NHLSITAPISTNSMDKDARAIVLNNFYETARDEVLKAFDWGFANTYRDLTLSTESSPNPEYPYVYDCPNDCIATRALIDTVKGDERKFEVFANTLGEKSILAQIECARLRYTRRIEKEVLYEPEFAITLSYYLAALAGETLTGQQKKADSCMQKYEWKLSKAKQLNAQEGAAEDEDNSQYYDVR
;
A
#
# COMPACT_ATOMS: atom_id res chain seq x y z
N ASN A 1 1.57 27.53 -13.98
CA ASN A 1 2.85 27.00 -13.48
C ASN A 1 2.58 25.74 -12.69
N HIS A 2 2.63 24.61 -13.39
CA HIS A 2 2.64 23.30 -12.76
C HIS A 2 3.91 23.18 -11.90
N LEU A 3 3.78 22.74 -10.66
CA LEU A 3 4.90 22.17 -9.93
C LEU A 3 5.31 20.89 -10.70
N SER A 4 6.22 21.05 -11.66
CA SER A 4 6.84 19.91 -12.33
C SER A 4 7.79 19.28 -11.34
N ILE A 5 7.31 18.28 -10.59
CA ILE A 5 8.19 17.33 -9.91
C ILE A 5 8.61 16.34 -10.99
N THR A 6 9.54 16.72 -11.84
CA THR A 6 10.07 15.90 -12.93
C THR A 6 11.43 15.26 -12.61
N ALA A 7 11.93 15.44 -11.39
CA ALA A 7 13.13 14.75 -10.94
C ALA A 7 12.84 14.03 -9.62
N PRO A 8 13.38 12.82 -9.41
CA PRO A 8 13.37 12.21 -8.10
C PRO A 8 14.01 13.20 -7.11
N ILE A 9 13.36 13.43 -5.99
CA ILE A 9 13.94 14.22 -4.91
C ILE A 9 15.13 13.40 -4.43
N SER A 10 16.33 13.79 -4.86
CA SER A 10 17.56 13.15 -4.43
C SER A 10 17.72 13.39 -2.92
N THR A 11 17.52 12.35 -2.13
CA THR A 11 17.72 12.35 -0.68
C THR A 11 19.17 12.61 -0.28
N ASN A 12 20.10 12.66 -1.24
CA ASN A 12 21.55 12.82 -1.01
C ASN A 12 22.09 14.21 -1.32
N SER A 13 21.27 15.16 -1.78
CA SER A 13 21.75 16.53 -1.86
C SER A 13 21.56 17.21 -0.52
N MET A 14 22.62 17.77 0.04
CA MET A 14 22.55 18.78 1.10
C MET A 14 21.88 20.06 0.53
N ASP A 15 20.74 19.91 -0.10
CA ASP A 15 19.99 21.00 -0.67
C ASP A 15 19.41 21.82 0.48
N LYS A 16 20.07 22.95 0.75
CA LYS A 16 19.69 23.93 1.77
C LYS A 16 18.42 24.71 1.38
N ASP A 17 17.71 24.28 0.32
CA ASP A 17 16.43 24.89 -0.06
C ASP A 17 15.36 24.49 0.97
N ALA A 18 14.79 25.47 1.63
CA ALA A 18 13.72 25.28 2.60
C ALA A 18 12.54 24.48 2.03
N ARG A 19 12.31 24.55 0.72
CA ARG A 19 11.27 23.79 0.01
C ARG A 19 11.58 22.31 -0.02
N ALA A 20 12.85 21.93 -0.28
CA ALA A 20 13.27 20.54 -0.26
C ALA A 20 13.14 19.93 1.14
N ILE A 21 13.47 20.68 2.17
CA ILE A 21 13.30 20.26 3.57
C ILE A 21 11.82 19.96 3.87
N VAL A 22 10.91 20.87 3.49
CA VAL A 22 9.47 20.66 3.71
C VAL A 22 8.97 19.44 2.97
N LEU A 23 9.32 19.27 1.70
CA LEU A 23 8.92 18.10 0.92
C LEU A 23 9.46 16.78 1.51
N ASN A 24 10.71 16.77 1.93
CA ASN A 24 11.32 15.59 2.54
C ASN A 24 10.65 15.19 3.86
N ASN A 25 10.20 16.15 4.67
CA ASN A 25 9.48 15.89 5.92
C ASN A 25 8.16 15.14 5.69
N PHE A 26 7.49 15.36 4.55
CA PHE A 26 6.24 14.69 4.22
C PHE A 26 6.40 13.45 3.33
N TYR A 27 7.57 13.27 2.68
CA TYR A 27 7.75 12.29 1.62
C TYR A 27 7.48 10.86 2.07
N GLU A 28 8.10 10.42 3.15
CA GLU A 28 7.95 9.03 3.64
C GLU A 28 6.51 8.75 4.04
N THR A 29 5.88 9.66 4.77
CA THR A 29 4.47 9.52 5.17
C THR A 29 3.55 9.50 3.95
N ALA A 30 3.76 10.41 3.00
CA ALA A 30 2.97 10.46 1.78
C ALA A 30 3.11 9.19 0.94
N ARG A 31 4.33 8.67 0.78
CA ARG A 31 4.62 7.43 0.08
C ARG A 31 3.87 6.25 0.72
N ASP A 32 4.01 6.08 2.03
CA ASP A 32 3.42 4.97 2.76
C ASP A 32 1.88 5.01 2.73
N GLU A 33 1.29 6.21 2.85
CA GLU A 33 -0.17 6.40 2.74
C GLU A 33 -0.68 6.09 1.33
N VAL A 34 0.00 6.51 0.27
CA VAL A 34 -0.39 6.20 -1.11
C VAL A 34 -0.21 4.72 -1.43
N LEU A 35 0.86 4.07 -0.92
CA LEU A 35 1.04 2.62 -1.01
C LEU A 35 -0.10 1.86 -0.33
N LYS A 36 -0.55 2.33 0.84
CA LYS A 36 -1.63 1.72 1.60
C LYS A 36 -2.99 1.88 0.93
N ALA A 37 -3.22 3.03 0.28
CA ALA A 37 -4.54 3.43 -0.25
C ALA A 37 -5.04 2.56 -1.41
N PHE A 38 -4.14 1.88 -2.13
CA PHE A 38 -4.48 1.03 -3.27
C PHE A 38 -3.56 -0.19 -3.35
N ASP A 39 -4.02 -1.22 -4.04
CA ASP A 39 -3.30 -2.49 -4.24
C ASP A 39 -2.40 -2.39 -5.49
N TRP A 40 -1.30 -1.65 -5.36
CA TRP A 40 -0.35 -1.39 -6.44
C TRP A 40 0.39 -2.67 -6.83
N GLY A 41 0.31 -3.09 -8.10
CA GLY A 41 0.90 -4.33 -8.61
C GLY A 41 2.40 -4.45 -8.31
N PHE A 42 3.16 -3.37 -8.54
CA PHE A 42 4.61 -3.34 -8.29
C PHE A 42 5.02 -3.45 -6.81
N ALA A 43 4.11 -3.15 -5.89
CA ALA A 43 4.34 -3.20 -4.44
C ALA A 43 3.80 -4.48 -3.79
N ASN A 44 3.09 -5.31 -4.55
CA ASN A 44 2.55 -6.57 -4.04
C ASN A 44 3.62 -7.64 -3.90
N THR A 45 3.55 -8.36 -2.82
CA THR A 45 4.44 -9.50 -2.56
C THR A 45 3.73 -10.57 -1.74
N TYR A 46 4.29 -11.78 -1.80
CA TYR A 46 3.83 -12.94 -1.05
C TYR A 46 4.93 -13.41 -0.11
N ARG A 47 4.56 -13.79 1.12
CA ARG A 47 5.48 -14.34 2.11
C ARG A 47 4.81 -15.42 2.92
N ASP A 48 5.47 -16.57 3.05
CA ASP A 48 5.06 -17.58 4.02
C ASP A 48 5.34 -17.05 5.42
N LEU A 49 4.32 -17.10 6.27
CA LEU A 49 4.39 -16.54 7.62
C LEU A 49 4.99 -17.55 8.60
N THR A 50 5.69 -17.01 9.57
CA THR A 50 6.23 -17.79 10.69
C THR A 50 5.31 -17.65 11.89
N LEU A 51 4.98 -18.79 12.54
CA LEU A 51 4.22 -18.78 13.78
C LEU A 51 5.01 -18.03 14.87
N SER A 52 4.31 -17.14 15.54
CA SER A 52 4.82 -16.45 16.73
C SER A 52 4.82 -17.41 17.92
N THR A 53 5.67 -17.12 18.91
CA THR A 53 5.66 -17.82 20.21
C THR A 53 4.57 -17.28 21.13
N GLU A 54 3.89 -16.18 20.77
CA GLU A 54 2.81 -15.60 21.57
C GLU A 54 1.52 -16.42 21.46
N SER A 55 0.76 -16.44 22.54
CA SER A 55 -0.56 -17.06 22.58
C SER A 55 -1.59 -16.11 21.95
N SER A 56 -2.53 -16.67 21.20
CA SER A 56 -3.61 -15.87 20.63
C SER A 56 -4.50 -15.24 21.71
N PRO A 57 -4.78 -13.95 21.64
CA PRO A 57 -5.76 -13.31 22.51
C PRO A 57 -7.23 -13.64 22.12
N ASN A 58 -7.45 -14.18 20.92
CA ASN A 58 -8.77 -14.53 20.41
C ASN A 58 -8.85 -16.03 20.12
N PRO A 59 -9.67 -16.81 20.90
CA PRO A 59 -9.80 -18.25 20.70
C PRO A 59 -10.35 -18.66 19.33
N GLU A 60 -11.04 -17.77 18.63
CA GLU A 60 -11.54 -18.02 17.27
C GLU A 60 -10.39 -18.14 16.27
N TYR A 61 -9.27 -17.44 16.52
CA TYR A 61 -8.05 -17.43 15.68
C TYR A 61 -6.87 -17.97 16.50
N PRO A 62 -6.69 -19.28 16.61
CA PRO A 62 -5.72 -19.87 17.55
C PRO A 62 -4.26 -19.66 17.14
N TYR A 63 -3.99 -19.34 15.87
CA TYR A 63 -2.63 -19.17 15.35
C TYR A 63 -2.25 -17.70 15.26
N VAL A 64 -1.08 -17.36 15.78
CA VAL A 64 -0.48 -16.02 15.74
C VAL A 64 0.73 -16.04 14.82
N TYR A 65 0.81 -15.07 13.94
CA TYR A 65 1.94 -14.91 13.01
C TYR A 65 2.57 -13.54 13.15
N ASP A 66 3.89 -13.49 12.98
CA ASP A 66 4.62 -12.24 12.91
C ASP A 66 4.37 -11.56 11.55
N CYS A 67 3.96 -10.30 11.59
CA CYS A 67 3.78 -9.52 10.37
C CYS A 67 5.14 -9.07 9.85
N PRO A 68 5.41 -9.17 8.52
CA PRO A 68 6.66 -8.67 7.96
C PRO A 68 6.88 -7.17 8.27
N ASN A 69 8.11 -6.79 8.63
CA ASN A 69 8.45 -5.41 9.02
C ASN A 69 8.26 -4.40 7.89
N ASP A 70 8.32 -4.85 6.62
CA ASP A 70 8.08 -4.04 5.44
C ASP A 70 6.62 -4.01 5.01
N CYS A 71 5.70 -4.61 5.79
CA CYS A 71 4.28 -4.69 5.48
C CYS A 71 3.56 -3.35 5.76
N ILE A 72 3.20 -2.64 4.70
CA ILE A 72 2.37 -1.43 4.76
C ILE A 72 0.89 -1.79 4.93
N ALA A 73 0.39 -2.73 4.13
CA ALA A 73 -1.01 -3.17 4.18
C ALA A 73 -1.10 -4.67 3.90
N THR A 74 -1.80 -5.38 4.78
CA THR A 74 -2.19 -6.77 4.56
C THR A 74 -3.34 -6.82 3.56
N ARG A 75 -3.26 -7.70 2.55
CA ARG A 75 -4.26 -7.79 1.47
C ARG A 75 -5.09 -9.08 1.56
N ALA A 76 -4.41 -10.21 1.60
CA ALA A 76 -5.06 -11.52 1.70
C ALA A 76 -4.20 -12.50 2.49
N LEU A 77 -4.82 -13.44 3.17
CA LEU A 77 -4.16 -14.57 3.82
C LEU A 77 -4.58 -15.85 3.11
N ILE A 78 -3.61 -16.62 2.65
CA ILE A 78 -3.82 -17.81 1.84
C ILE A 78 -3.40 -19.04 2.64
N ASP A 79 -4.28 -20.03 2.67
CA ASP A 79 -3.96 -21.37 3.18
C ASP A 79 -3.03 -22.07 2.19
N THR A 80 -1.78 -22.33 2.57
CA THR A 80 -0.80 -22.93 1.66
C THR A 80 -1.09 -24.39 1.35
N VAL A 81 -1.94 -25.06 2.14
CA VAL A 81 -2.34 -26.45 1.93
C VAL A 81 -3.54 -26.54 0.99
N LYS A 82 -4.54 -25.67 1.17
CA LYS A 82 -5.79 -25.71 0.40
C LYS A 82 -5.80 -24.76 -0.78
N GLY A 83 -4.95 -23.72 -0.77
CA GLY A 83 -4.84 -22.72 -1.83
C GLY A 83 -5.90 -21.63 -1.81
N ASP A 84 -6.79 -21.61 -0.79
CA ASP A 84 -7.89 -20.66 -0.68
C ASP A 84 -7.58 -19.49 0.28
N GLU A 85 -8.28 -18.36 0.09
CA GLU A 85 -8.17 -17.22 0.99
C GLU A 85 -8.91 -17.48 2.29
N ARG A 86 -8.32 -17.02 3.40
CA ARG A 86 -8.84 -17.16 4.75
C ARG A 86 -9.02 -15.81 5.43
N LYS A 87 -10.02 -15.76 6.30
CA LYS A 87 -10.21 -14.61 7.20
C LYS A 87 -9.07 -14.53 8.19
N PHE A 88 -8.67 -13.32 8.52
CA PHE A 88 -7.63 -13.03 9.50
C PHE A 88 -7.92 -11.71 10.20
N GLU A 89 -7.30 -11.51 11.34
CA GLU A 89 -7.30 -10.25 12.06
C GLU A 89 -5.88 -9.72 12.21
N VAL A 90 -5.73 -8.41 12.25
CA VAL A 90 -4.44 -7.74 12.50
C VAL A 90 -4.55 -7.05 13.85
N PHE A 91 -3.59 -7.29 14.73
CA PHE A 91 -3.54 -6.70 16.04
C PHE A 91 -2.11 -6.24 16.39
N ALA A 92 -1.98 -5.46 17.45
CA ALA A 92 -0.66 -5.15 18.02
C ALA A 92 -0.36 -6.16 19.14
N ASN A 93 0.78 -6.83 19.05
CA ASN A 93 1.24 -7.75 20.08
C ASN A 93 1.68 -7.03 21.34
N THR A 94 2.12 -7.77 22.35
CA THR A 94 2.58 -7.21 23.65
C THR A 94 3.77 -6.28 23.55
N LEU A 95 4.56 -6.39 22.46
CA LEU A 95 5.69 -5.50 22.15
C LEU A 95 5.27 -4.27 21.30
N GLY A 96 3.98 -4.16 20.94
CA GLY A 96 3.48 -3.10 20.07
C GLY A 96 3.74 -3.33 18.59
N GLU A 97 4.19 -4.53 18.19
CA GLU A 97 4.42 -4.91 16.81
C GLU A 97 3.14 -5.46 16.16
N LYS A 98 3.03 -5.32 14.84
CA LYS A 98 1.94 -5.90 14.08
C LYS A 98 2.03 -7.42 14.05
N SER A 99 0.95 -8.08 14.41
CA SER A 99 0.79 -9.53 14.29
C SER A 99 -0.52 -9.89 13.62
N ILE A 100 -0.61 -11.11 13.10
CA ILE A 100 -1.75 -11.61 12.34
C ILE A 100 -2.32 -12.82 13.07
N LEU A 101 -3.64 -12.80 13.30
CA LEU A 101 -4.38 -13.93 13.86
C LEU A 101 -5.09 -14.69 12.75
N ALA A 102 -5.00 -16.02 12.76
CA ALA A 102 -5.64 -16.86 11.76
C ALA A 102 -6.15 -18.20 12.34
N GLN A 103 -7.02 -18.84 11.57
CA GLN A 103 -7.54 -20.20 11.87
C GLN A 103 -6.74 -21.32 11.22
N ILE A 104 -5.67 -21.00 10.48
CA ILE A 104 -4.87 -21.96 9.71
C ILE A 104 -3.45 -21.99 10.23
N GLU A 105 -2.80 -23.16 10.18
CA GLU A 105 -1.46 -23.39 10.69
C GLU A 105 -0.37 -23.08 9.66
N CYS A 106 -0.69 -23.13 8.36
CA CYS A 106 0.24 -22.87 7.27
C CYS A 106 -0.29 -21.73 6.42
N ALA A 107 0.21 -20.51 6.66
CA ALA A 107 -0.32 -19.29 6.08
C ALA A 107 0.72 -18.58 5.21
N ARG A 108 0.25 -18.09 4.04
CA ARG A 108 0.98 -17.19 3.16
C ARG A 108 0.23 -15.86 3.11
N LEU A 109 0.94 -14.78 3.41
CA LEU A 109 0.39 -13.42 3.34
C LEU A 109 0.67 -12.82 1.97
N ARG A 110 -0.38 -12.29 1.31
CA ARG A 110 -0.27 -11.31 0.24
C ARG A 110 -0.38 -9.92 0.86
N TYR A 111 0.58 -9.06 0.60
CA TYR A 111 0.62 -7.73 1.21
C TYR A 111 1.30 -6.70 0.32
N THR A 112 1.00 -5.43 0.54
CA THR A 112 1.73 -4.31 -0.03
C THR A 112 2.96 -4.04 0.81
N ARG A 113 4.14 -4.21 0.24
CA ARG A 113 5.40 -3.93 0.93
C ARG A 113 5.81 -2.47 0.76
N ARG A 114 6.60 -1.97 1.69
CA ARG A 114 7.24 -0.67 1.58
C ARG A 114 8.27 -0.69 0.46
N ILE A 115 8.10 0.19 -0.53
CA ILE A 115 9.04 0.40 -1.63
C ILE A 115 9.76 1.73 -1.40
N GLU A 116 11.07 1.66 -1.12
CA GLU A 116 11.90 2.84 -0.89
C GLU A 116 12.65 3.29 -2.15
N LYS A 117 12.82 2.37 -3.11
CA LYS A 117 13.53 2.64 -4.36
C LYS A 117 12.59 3.24 -5.39
N GLU A 118 12.74 4.51 -5.66
CA GLU A 118 11.89 5.29 -6.58
C GLU A 118 11.93 4.77 -8.03
N VAL A 119 13.03 4.14 -8.43
CA VAL A 119 13.18 3.52 -9.76
C VAL A 119 12.15 2.39 -10.02
N LEU A 120 11.58 1.83 -8.95
CA LEU A 120 10.58 0.78 -9.03
C LEU A 120 9.14 1.33 -9.14
N TYR A 121 8.94 2.64 -9.01
CA TYR A 121 7.61 3.22 -9.04
C TYR A 121 7.01 3.17 -10.45
N GLU A 122 5.81 2.65 -10.54
CA GLU A 122 5.01 2.77 -11.75
C GLU A 122 4.58 4.23 -11.97
N PRO A 123 4.46 4.68 -13.23
CA PRO A 123 4.10 6.07 -13.54
C PRO A 123 2.81 6.56 -12.85
N GLU A 124 1.78 5.71 -12.79
CA GLU A 124 0.51 6.05 -12.13
C GLU A 124 0.68 6.28 -10.63
N PHE A 125 1.49 5.46 -9.95
CA PHE A 125 1.82 5.65 -8.55
C PHE A 125 2.59 6.95 -8.34
N ALA A 126 3.64 7.20 -9.14
CA ALA A 126 4.47 8.40 -9.01
C ALA A 126 3.65 9.69 -9.18
N ILE A 127 2.72 9.72 -10.14
CA ILE A 127 1.81 10.86 -10.35
C ILE A 127 0.87 11.03 -9.16
N THR A 128 0.29 9.93 -8.67
CA THR A 128 -0.63 9.95 -7.53
C THR A 128 0.09 10.45 -6.26
N LEU A 129 1.30 9.93 -6.00
CA LEU A 129 2.16 10.39 -4.91
C LEU A 129 2.50 11.88 -5.02
N SER A 130 2.80 12.36 -6.23
CA SER A 130 3.14 13.78 -6.44
C SER A 130 1.97 14.71 -6.11
N TYR A 131 0.73 14.33 -6.42
CA TYR A 131 -0.45 15.12 -6.04
C TYR A 131 -0.69 15.10 -4.53
N TYR A 132 -0.54 13.93 -3.89
CA TYR A 132 -0.71 13.84 -2.44
C TYR A 132 0.36 14.62 -1.69
N LEU A 133 1.62 14.50 -2.08
CA LEU A 133 2.73 15.26 -1.51
C LEU A 133 2.54 16.78 -1.71
N ALA A 134 2.08 17.20 -2.90
CA ALA A 134 1.77 18.59 -3.18
C ALA A 134 0.58 19.11 -2.35
N ALA A 135 -0.39 18.26 -2.02
CA ALA A 135 -1.49 18.62 -1.13
C ALA A 135 -0.99 18.84 0.31
N LEU A 136 -0.16 17.91 0.83
CA LEU A 136 0.38 18.01 2.19
C LEU A 136 1.32 19.21 2.39
N ALA A 137 2.21 19.45 1.42
CA ALA A 137 3.20 20.53 1.50
C ALA A 137 2.68 21.87 0.98
N GLY A 138 1.56 21.86 0.26
CA GLY A 138 1.09 22.99 -0.55
C GLY A 138 0.81 24.26 0.25
N GLU A 139 0.16 24.13 1.39
CA GLU A 139 -0.11 25.26 2.28
C GLU A 139 1.19 25.85 2.84
N THR A 140 2.07 25.00 3.37
CA THR A 140 3.36 25.41 3.94
C THR A 140 4.25 26.09 2.91
N LEU A 141 4.27 25.60 1.66
CA LEU A 141 5.14 26.11 0.61
C LEU A 141 4.62 27.37 -0.10
N THR A 142 3.30 27.52 -0.19
CA THR A 142 2.68 28.56 -1.02
C THR A 142 1.84 29.56 -0.24
N GLY A 143 1.49 29.26 1.01
CA GLY A 143 0.51 30.04 1.80
C GLY A 143 -0.91 30.04 1.19
N GLN A 144 -1.19 29.14 0.23
CA GLN A 144 -2.45 29.13 -0.53
C GLN A 144 -3.19 27.80 -0.35
N GLN A 145 -4.12 27.74 0.60
CA GLN A 145 -4.96 26.58 0.87
C GLN A 145 -5.67 26.04 -0.38
N LYS A 146 -6.20 26.93 -1.24
CA LYS A 146 -6.91 26.52 -2.46
C LYS A 146 -6.06 25.67 -3.42
N LYS A 147 -4.74 25.86 -3.43
CA LYS A 147 -3.84 25.01 -4.24
C LYS A 147 -3.66 23.63 -3.64
N ALA A 148 -3.53 23.56 -2.31
CA ALA A 148 -3.48 22.30 -1.59
C ALA A 148 -4.76 21.48 -1.81
N ASP A 149 -5.93 22.11 -1.67
CA ASP A 149 -7.25 21.50 -1.90
C ASP A 149 -7.39 20.98 -3.34
N SER A 150 -6.96 21.76 -4.34
CA SER A 150 -6.96 21.33 -5.75
C SER A 150 -6.04 20.13 -5.99
N CYS A 151 -4.91 20.04 -5.31
CA CYS A 151 -4.02 18.86 -5.40
C CYS A 151 -4.64 17.65 -4.74
N MET A 152 -5.33 17.81 -3.60
CA MET A 152 -6.06 16.74 -2.92
C MET A 152 -7.18 16.17 -3.80
N GLN A 153 -7.97 17.03 -4.46
CA GLN A 153 -9.01 16.59 -5.40
C GLN A 153 -8.43 15.79 -6.57
N LYS A 154 -7.27 16.19 -7.11
CA LYS A 154 -6.59 15.46 -8.17
C LYS A 154 -6.06 14.10 -7.70
N TYR A 155 -5.54 14.04 -6.48
CA TYR A 155 -5.14 12.79 -5.84
C TYR A 155 -6.31 11.82 -5.71
N GLU A 156 -7.44 12.27 -5.14
CA GLU A 156 -8.64 11.45 -4.97
C GLU A 156 -9.19 10.95 -6.30
N TRP A 157 -9.23 11.82 -7.31
CA TRP A 157 -9.66 11.45 -8.66
C TRP A 157 -8.74 10.39 -9.28
N LYS A 158 -7.42 10.55 -9.18
CA LYS A 158 -6.44 9.58 -9.70
C LYS A 158 -6.57 8.23 -9.01
N LEU A 159 -6.69 8.23 -7.68
CA LEU A 159 -6.86 7.03 -6.89
C LEU A 159 -8.17 6.30 -7.23
N SER A 160 -9.27 7.03 -7.38
CA SER A 160 -10.56 6.49 -7.81
C SER A 160 -10.48 5.84 -9.18
N LYS A 161 -9.82 6.50 -10.14
CA LYS A 161 -9.61 5.96 -11.49
C LYS A 161 -8.77 4.68 -11.47
N ALA A 162 -7.69 4.63 -10.70
CA ALA A 162 -6.88 3.42 -10.55
C ALA A 162 -7.71 2.24 -9.99
N LYS A 163 -8.55 2.50 -8.97
CA LYS A 163 -9.45 1.50 -8.40
C LYS A 163 -10.47 0.98 -9.43
N GLN A 164 -11.03 1.85 -10.26
CA GLN A 164 -11.98 1.45 -11.30
C GLN A 164 -11.34 0.57 -12.39
N LEU A 165 -10.14 0.92 -12.83
CA LEU A 165 -9.41 0.13 -13.84
C LEU A 165 -9.08 -1.26 -13.31
N ASN A 166 -8.58 -1.36 -12.08
CA ASN A 166 -8.26 -2.66 -11.46
C ASN A 166 -9.52 -3.53 -11.27
N ALA A 167 -10.67 -2.93 -10.93
CA ALA A 167 -11.93 -3.65 -10.81
C ALA A 167 -12.42 -4.18 -12.18
N GLN A 168 -12.17 -3.46 -13.27
CA GLN A 168 -12.53 -3.90 -14.63
C GLN A 168 -11.63 -5.03 -15.12
N GLU A 169 -10.33 -4.98 -14.81
CA GLU A 169 -9.38 -6.06 -15.14
C GLU A 169 -9.75 -7.35 -14.39
N GLY A 170 -10.05 -7.28 -13.10
CA GLY A 170 -10.50 -8.43 -12.31
C GLY A 170 -11.82 -9.03 -12.78
N ALA A 171 -12.78 -8.22 -13.22
CA ALA A 171 -14.03 -8.70 -13.76
C ALA A 171 -13.87 -9.42 -15.12
N ALA A 172 -12.94 -8.97 -15.96
CA ALA A 172 -12.64 -9.60 -17.24
C ALA A 172 -11.98 -10.99 -17.08
N GLU A 173 -11.14 -11.16 -16.05
CA GLU A 173 -10.54 -12.47 -15.72
C GLU A 173 -11.59 -13.48 -15.21
N ASP A 174 -12.58 -13.03 -14.45
CA ASP A 174 -13.66 -13.88 -13.94
C ASP A 174 -14.62 -14.35 -15.06
N GLU A 175 -14.92 -13.50 -16.06
CA GLU A 175 -15.74 -13.86 -17.21
C GLU A 175 -15.06 -14.88 -18.12
N ASP A 176 -13.76 -14.78 -18.34
CA ASP A 176 -12.99 -15.70 -19.20
C ASP A 176 -12.87 -17.10 -18.52
N ASN A 177 -12.77 -17.14 -17.21
CA ASN A 177 -12.70 -18.38 -16.43
C ASN A 177 -14.07 -19.10 -16.36
N SER A 178 -15.19 -18.39 -16.45
CA SER A 178 -16.54 -19.00 -16.43
C SER A 178 -16.89 -19.73 -17.71
N GLN A 179 -16.36 -19.32 -18.86
CA GLN A 179 -16.59 -19.97 -20.16
C GLN A 179 -15.90 -21.34 -20.30
N TYR A 180 -14.88 -21.61 -19.50
CA TYR A 180 -14.16 -22.91 -19.56
C TYR A 180 -14.87 -24.04 -18.81
N TYR A 181 -15.82 -23.75 -17.94
CA TYR A 181 -16.55 -24.76 -17.14
C TYR A 181 -17.89 -25.23 -17.74
N ASP A 182 -18.36 -24.59 -18.82
CA ASP A 182 -19.69 -24.88 -19.39
C ASP A 182 -19.64 -25.86 -20.60
N VAL A 183 -18.50 -26.54 -20.82
CA VAL A 183 -18.33 -27.57 -21.86
C VAL A 183 -17.99 -28.90 -21.24
N ARG A 184 -18.97 -29.52 -20.57
CA ARG A 184 -19.04 -30.98 -20.37
C ARG A 184 -20.47 -31.46 -20.19
#